data_d290162a54db7ae7e896b665a4c558ac
#
_entry.id   d290162a54db7ae7e896b665a4c558ac
#
_cell.length_a   1.000
_cell.length_b   1.000
_cell.length_c   1.000
_cell.angle_alpha   90.00
_cell.angle_beta   90.00
_cell.angle_gamma   90.00
#
_symmetry.space_group_name_H-M   'P 1'
#
loop_
_entity.id
_entity.type
_entity.pdbx_description
1 polymer ?
#
loop_
_entity_poly.entity_id
_entity_poly.type
_entity_poly.pdbx_seq_one_letter_code
_entity_poly.pdbx_strand_id
1 'polypeptide(L)'
;MASCSGDERPEQPLAETEFQKQLQMQLIKAKPGDVITIPEGVHAINRGLSLNVSGVTLRGLGMDKSILSFKDQVQGAEGLLVNASDFRIEDLAIEDTAGDALKINEGRNIVIRRVRTEWTNGPDEENGAYGIYPVQAENVLLEDSVAIGASDAGLYVGQSRNVVVRNNRVEFNVAGIEIENTMHADVYGNVARNNTGGILVFNMPDLPNPGHSTRVFGNEVVGNNTANFGAEGTPVASVPAGSGIVINSNDRVEIFDNVITDNDTANIIISSYFATGYQGTRDMADDYDPYPETIYVYGNTLSGGGSSPDGFDLKALKVAKFGLTGSFPDVLWDGYVNTDKVDDNGSLLPEYAICVDNDTAEVLNVDLGNGSENIVIGDEQHRCTHEKLPAVILAAPLF
;
A
#
# COMPACT_ATOMS: atom_id res chain seq x y z
N MET A 1 29.51 52.74 5.80
CA MET A 1 28.88 51.42 5.95
C MET A 1 27.71 51.39 4.99
N ALA A 2 27.91 50.79 3.84
CA ALA A 2 26.86 50.66 2.81
C ALA A 2 26.25 49.26 2.96
N SER A 3 24.98 49.21 3.32
CA SER A 3 24.17 48.00 3.35
C SER A 3 23.79 47.64 1.92
N CYS A 4 24.33 46.58 1.37
CA CYS A 4 23.81 45.95 0.16
C CYS A 4 22.61 45.11 0.57
N SER A 5 21.39 45.64 0.33
CA SER A 5 20.16 44.85 0.25
C SER A 5 20.18 44.15 -1.11
N GLY A 6 20.46 42.85 -1.10
CA GLY A 6 20.25 42.01 -2.27
C GLY A 6 18.75 41.96 -2.55
N ASP A 7 18.36 42.50 -3.68
CA ASP A 7 17.02 42.41 -4.24
C ASP A 7 16.89 41.00 -4.88
N GLU A 8 16.53 39.98 -4.06
CA GLU A 8 16.16 38.67 -4.56
C GLU A 8 14.80 38.85 -5.28
N ARG A 9 14.84 39.06 -6.58
CA ARG A 9 13.64 38.95 -7.40
C ARG A 9 13.15 37.50 -7.29
N PRO A 10 11.86 37.30 -6.98
CA PRO A 10 11.29 35.96 -7.01
C PRO A 10 11.57 35.32 -8.39
N GLU A 11 12.18 34.15 -8.42
CA GLU A 11 12.37 33.39 -9.65
C GLU A 11 11.05 33.28 -10.36
N GLN A 12 11.01 33.67 -11.62
CA GLN A 12 9.80 33.50 -12.43
C GLN A 12 9.57 32.00 -12.61
N PRO A 13 8.35 31.50 -12.38
CA PRO A 13 8.02 30.09 -12.60
C PRO A 13 8.45 29.67 -14.01
N LEU A 14 9.07 28.51 -14.11
CA LEU A 14 9.46 27.94 -15.42
C LEU A 14 8.24 27.91 -16.35
N ALA A 15 8.45 28.36 -17.60
CA ALA A 15 7.38 28.34 -18.60
C ALA A 15 7.04 26.89 -18.96
N GLU A 16 5.76 26.61 -19.20
CA GLU A 16 5.32 25.31 -19.70
C GLU A 16 5.99 24.98 -21.04
N THR A 17 6.42 23.71 -21.17
CA THR A 17 6.95 23.24 -22.45
C THR A 17 5.84 23.16 -23.51
N GLU A 18 6.20 23.24 -24.77
CA GLU A 18 5.23 23.11 -25.86
C GLU A 18 4.57 21.72 -25.86
N PHE A 19 5.35 20.67 -25.53
CA PHE A 19 4.83 19.31 -25.36
C PHE A 19 3.76 19.24 -24.27
N GLN A 20 4.02 19.80 -23.10
CA GLN A 20 3.06 19.82 -21.98
C GLN A 20 1.76 20.50 -22.36
N LYS A 21 1.82 21.67 -23.02
CA LYS A 21 0.62 22.39 -23.48
C LYS A 21 -0.20 21.57 -24.47
N GLN A 22 0.48 20.91 -25.40
CA GLN A 22 -0.18 20.05 -26.38
C GLN A 22 -0.81 18.84 -25.74
N LEU A 23 -0.11 18.16 -24.83
CA LEU A 23 -0.63 17.01 -24.10
C LEU A 23 -1.86 17.40 -23.27
N GLN A 24 -1.77 18.47 -22.46
CA GLN A 24 -2.91 18.92 -21.65
C GLN A 24 -4.10 19.32 -22.53
N MET A 25 -3.86 19.92 -23.69
CA MET A 25 -4.91 20.24 -24.64
C MET A 25 -5.58 18.99 -25.24
N GLN A 26 -4.79 17.93 -25.50
CA GLN A 26 -5.32 16.64 -25.96
C GLN A 26 -6.18 15.99 -24.87
N LEU A 27 -5.72 15.99 -23.61
CA LEU A 27 -6.47 15.46 -22.47
C LEU A 27 -7.81 16.20 -22.25
N ILE A 28 -7.83 17.54 -22.39
CA ILE A 28 -9.05 18.36 -22.26
C ILE A 28 -10.03 18.11 -23.42
N LYS A 29 -9.52 17.94 -24.64
CA LYS A 29 -10.35 17.80 -25.85
C LYS A 29 -10.67 16.35 -26.21
N ALA A 30 -10.18 15.40 -25.43
CA ALA A 30 -10.40 13.98 -25.66
C ALA A 30 -11.89 13.65 -25.79
N LYS A 31 -12.18 12.55 -26.48
CA LYS A 31 -13.51 11.98 -26.63
C LYS A 31 -13.45 10.52 -26.24
N PRO A 32 -14.58 9.92 -25.81
CA PRO A 32 -14.63 8.48 -25.59
C PRO A 32 -14.15 7.69 -26.82
N GLY A 33 -13.23 6.77 -26.59
CA GLY A 33 -12.57 5.95 -27.63
C GLY A 33 -11.21 6.53 -28.10
N ASP A 34 -10.84 7.72 -27.70
CA ASP A 34 -9.55 8.30 -28.11
C ASP A 34 -8.38 7.57 -27.42
N VAL A 35 -7.29 7.41 -28.18
CA VAL A 35 -5.99 6.95 -27.71
C VAL A 35 -5.00 8.10 -27.82
N ILE A 36 -4.58 8.63 -26.67
CA ILE A 36 -3.57 9.68 -26.59
C ILE A 36 -2.22 9.00 -26.44
N THR A 37 -1.31 9.22 -27.39
CA THR A 37 0.00 8.57 -27.40
C THR A 37 1.08 9.50 -26.89
N ILE A 38 1.86 9.03 -25.90
CA ILE A 38 3.07 9.69 -25.44
C ILE A 38 4.24 9.18 -26.28
N PRO A 39 4.92 10.04 -27.04
CA PRO A 39 6.04 9.62 -27.88
C PRO A 39 7.23 9.15 -27.04
N GLU A 40 8.22 8.53 -27.68
CA GLU A 40 9.49 8.17 -27.04
C GLU A 40 10.25 9.44 -26.64
N GLY A 41 10.84 9.40 -25.44
CA GLY A 41 11.67 10.47 -24.88
C GLY A 41 11.30 10.79 -23.45
N VAL A 42 12.12 11.65 -22.84
CA VAL A 42 11.87 12.24 -21.53
C VAL A 42 11.24 13.62 -21.75
N HIS A 43 10.00 13.76 -21.32
CA HIS A 43 9.20 14.96 -21.52
C HIS A 43 9.08 15.73 -20.21
N ALA A 44 9.71 16.90 -20.14
CA ALA A 44 9.64 17.76 -18.96
C ALA A 44 8.23 18.36 -18.80
N ILE A 45 7.66 18.14 -17.62
CA ILE A 45 6.33 18.61 -17.20
C ILE A 45 6.52 19.39 -15.90
N ASN A 46 6.06 20.63 -15.84
CA ASN A 46 6.21 21.47 -14.66
C ASN A 46 4.89 21.84 -13.97
N ARG A 47 3.78 21.27 -14.44
CA ARG A 47 2.45 21.42 -13.82
C ARG A 47 1.70 20.11 -13.91
N GLY A 48 0.87 19.83 -12.91
CA GLY A 48 0.00 18.66 -12.92
C GLY A 48 -0.86 18.59 -14.20
N LEU A 49 -1.02 17.37 -14.70
CA LEU A 49 -1.89 17.06 -15.84
C LEU A 49 -3.24 16.57 -15.32
N SER A 50 -4.32 16.79 -16.07
CA SER A 50 -5.64 16.31 -15.69
C SER A 50 -6.43 15.75 -16.87
N LEU A 51 -7.17 14.65 -16.62
CA LEU A 51 -8.11 14.04 -17.55
C LEU A 51 -9.48 13.87 -16.86
N ASN A 52 -10.55 14.41 -17.46
CA ASN A 52 -11.91 14.32 -16.96
C ASN A 52 -12.88 13.69 -17.97
N VAL A 53 -12.36 12.98 -18.98
CA VAL A 53 -13.15 12.37 -20.05
C VAL A 53 -13.06 10.85 -19.95
N SER A 54 -14.21 10.20 -19.80
CA SER A 54 -14.30 8.73 -19.75
C SER A 54 -14.06 8.10 -21.12
N GLY A 55 -13.63 6.83 -21.11
CA GLY A 55 -13.39 6.05 -22.32
C GLY A 55 -12.10 6.39 -23.06
N VAL A 56 -11.11 6.96 -22.38
CA VAL A 56 -9.82 7.39 -22.97
C VAL A 56 -8.72 6.40 -22.60
N THR A 57 -7.83 6.14 -23.55
CA THR A 57 -6.57 5.42 -23.32
C THR A 57 -5.39 6.40 -23.43
N LEU A 58 -4.56 6.46 -22.39
CA LEU A 58 -3.25 7.11 -22.43
C LEU A 58 -2.18 6.03 -22.59
N ARG A 59 -1.40 6.10 -23.66
CA ARG A 59 -0.45 5.04 -24.00
C ARG A 59 0.91 5.61 -24.37
N GLY A 60 1.97 5.05 -23.79
CA GLY A 60 3.34 5.26 -24.20
C GLY A 60 3.85 4.19 -25.16
N LEU A 61 5.16 4.12 -25.32
CA LEU A 61 5.89 3.10 -26.10
C LEU A 61 6.69 2.15 -25.21
N GLY A 62 6.52 2.24 -23.90
CA GLY A 62 7.18 1.44 -22.87
C GLY A 62 7.56 2.29 -21.66
N MET A 63 7.64 1.68 -20.48
CA MET A 63 7.99 2.36 -19.20
C MET A 63 9.36 3.04 -19.23
N ASP A 64 10.28 2.53 -20.05
CA ASP A 64 11.64 3.08 -20.17
C ASP A 64 11.81 3.94 -21.45
N LYS A 65 10.73 4.16 -22.18
CA LYS A 65 10.74 4.89 -23.46
C LYS A 65 9.95 6.18 -23.43
N SER A 66 8.76 6.15 -22.87
CA SER A 66 7.86 7.31 -22.79
C SER A 66 7.79 7.78 -21.35
N ILE A 67 8.52 8.83 -21.01
CA ILE A 67 8.71 9.29 -19.64
C ILE A 67 8.16 10.70 -19.49
N LEU A 68 7.21 10.89 -18.58
CA LEU A 68 6.74 12.19 -18.11
C LEU A 68 7.52 12.55 -16.85
N SER A 69 8.49 13.46 -16.96
CA SER A 69 9.34 13.89 -15.85
C SER A 69 8.81 15.18 -15.24
N PHE A 70 8.44 15.12 -13.96
CA PHE A 70 7.93 16.24 -13.17
C PHE A 70 9.00 16.87 -12.26
N LYS A 71 10.26 16.61 -12.52
CA LYS A 71 11.39 17.06 -11.68
C LYS A 71 11.35 18.55 -11.35
N ASP A 72 10.83 19.37 -12.27
CA ASP A 72 10.72 20.82 -12.10
C ASP A 72 9.24 21.24 -11.87
N GLN A 73 8.43 20.41 -11.23
CA GLN A 73 7.02 20.69 -11.00
C GLN A 73 6.85 21.87 -10.03
N VAL A 74 6.17 22.92 -10.49
CA VAL A 74 5.93 24.15 -9.73
C VAL A 74 4.45 24.37 -9.40
N GLN A 75 3.54 23.53 -9.93
CA GLN A 75 2.11 23.66 -9.72
C GLN A 75 1.38 22.32 -9.88
N GLY A 76 0.34 22.10 -9.08
CA GLY A 76 -0.43 20.86 -9.00
C GLY A 76 0.08 20.01 -7.85
N ALA A 77 -0.82 19.25 -7.24
CA ALA A 77 -0.49 18.31 -6.17
C ALA A 77 -0.14 16.94 -6.73
N GLU A 78 -0.64 16.60 -7.92
CA GLU A 78 -0.42 15.33 -8.59
C GLU A 78 0.38 15.51 -9.88
N GLY A 79 1.02 14.44 -10.36
CA GLY A 79 1.57 14.38 -11.70
C GLY A 79 0.45 14.29 -12.75
N LEU A 80 -0.35 13.22 -12.68
CA LEU A 80 -1.55 13.03 -13.51
C LEU A 80 -2.76 12.70 -12.62
N LEU A 81 -3.76 13.60 -12.64
CA LEU A 81 -5.06 13.40 -12.03
C LEU A 81 -6.09 12.94 -13.05
N VAL A 82 -6.77 11.84 -12.77
CA VAL A 82 -7.84 11.29 -13.61
C VAL A 82 -9.14 11.21 -12.83
N ASN A 83 -10.18 11.90 -13.29
CA ASN A 83 -11.56 11.81 -12.78
C ASN A 83 -12.45 11.24 -13.90
N ALA A 84 -12.30 9.95 -14.19
CA ALA A 84 -12.95 9.35 -15.35
C ALA A 84 -13.15 7.84 -15.18
N SER A 85 -14.20 7.31 -15.80
CA SER A 85 -14.46 5.87 -15.93
C SER A 85 -13.96 5.34 -17.28
N ASP A 86 -13.89 4.00 -17.41
CA ASP A 86 -13.45 3.34 -18.66
C ASP A 86 -12.09 3.88 -19.12
N PHE A 87 -11.20 4.10 -18.16
CA PHE A 87 -9.87 4.68 -18.37
C PHE A 87 -8.79 3.60 -18.40
N ARG A 88 -7.89 3.75 -19.38
CA ARG A 88 -6.70 2.92 -19.48
C ARG A 88 -5.44 3.77 -19.55
N ILE A 89 -4.42 3.38 -18.80
CA ILE A 89 -3.08 3.93 -18.90
C ILE A 89 -2.08 2.79 -19.03
N GLU A 90 -1.18 2.87 -20.02
CA GLU A 90 -0.24 1.79 -20.27
C GLU A 90 1.06 2.24 -20.96
N ASP A 91 2.14 1.48 -20.72
CA ASP A 91 3.42 1.60 -21.42
C ASP A 91 4.13 2.95 -21.26
N LEU A 92 4.15 3.55 -20.09
CA LEU A 92 4.83 4.82 -19.83
C LEU A 92 5.35 4.92 -18.38
N ALA A 93 6.18 5.93 -18.13
CA ALA A 93 6.61 6.30 -16.78
C ALA A 93 6.16 7.72 -16.40
N ILE A 94 5.98 7.93 -15.10
CA ILE A 94 5.76 9.22 -14.43
C ILE A 94 6.83 9.32 -13.35
N GLU A 95 7.69 10.32 -13.42
CA GLU A 95 8.85 10.46 -12.54
C GLU A 95 8.86 11.80 -11.81
N ASP A 96 9.39 11.78 -10.58
CA ASP A 96 9.77 12.96 -9.78
C ASP A 96 8.63 13.97 -9.56
N THR A 97 7.42 13.50 -9.31
CA THR A 97 6.27 14.37 -9.01
C THR A 97 6.40 15.00 -7.62
N ALA A 98 5.89 16.23 -7.46
CA ALA A 98 5.87 16.91 -6.17
C ALA A 98 4.90 16.27 -5.14
N GLY A 99 3.87 15.60 -5.62
CA GLY A 99 2.91 14.83 -4.83
C GLY A 99 2.62 13.50 -5.51
N ASP A 100 1.36 13.00 -5.47
CA ASP A 100 0.99 11.71 -6.03
C ASP A 100 1.36 11.62 -7.53
N ALA A 101 1.98 10.52 -7.96
CA ALA A 101 2.40 10.44 -9.35
C ALA A 101 1.22 10.23 -10.31
N LEU A 102 0.41 9.21 -10.06
CA LEU A 102 -0.80 8.90 -10.82
C LEU A 102 -1.97 8.71 -9.86
N LYS A 103 -2.91 9.65 -9.84
CA LYS A 103 -4.13 9.55 -9.06
C LYS A 103 -5.34 9.33 -9.96
N ILE A 104 -6.08 8.26 -9.70
CA ILE A 104 -7.39 8.03 -10.31
C ILE A 104 -8.42 8.17 -9.21
N ASN A 105 -9.14 9.29 -9.23
CA ASN A 105 -10.14 9.64 -8.24
C ASN A 105 -11.52 9.28 -8.75
N GLU A 106 -12.16 8.34 -8.06
CA GLU A 106 -13.44 7.76 -8.46
C GLU A 106 -13.36 7.01 -9.80
N GLY A 107 -14.47 6.58 -10.32
CA GLY A 107 -14.56 5.95 -11.65
C GLY A 107 -14.67 4.43 -11.60
N ARG A 108 -15.03 3.85 -12.75
CA ARG A 108 -15.20 2.41 -12.94
C ARG A 108 -14.46 1.92 -14.17
N ASN A 109 -14.11 0.62 -14.17
CA ASN A 109 -13.40 -0.04 -15.26
C ASN A 109 -12.04 0.62 -15.54
N ILE A 110 -11.18 0.59 -14.55
CA ILE A 110 -9.85 1.21 -14.60
C ILE A 110 -8.81 0.15 -14.94
N VAL A 111 -7.97 0.40 -15.92
CA VAL A 111 -6.83 -0.46 -16.28
C VAL A 111 -5.53 0.34 -16.21
N ILE A 112 -4.63 -0.10 -15.34
CA ILE A 112 -3.28 0.43 -15.20
C ILE A 112 -2.33 -0.72 -15.50
N ARG A 113 -1.56 -0.63 -16.58
CA ARG A 113 -0.74 -1.74 -17.04
C ARG A 113 0.62 -1.25 -17.56
N ARG A 114 1.70 -1.84 -17.09
CA ARG A 114 3.06 -1.47 -17.48
C ARG A 114 3.29 0.04 -17.35
N VAL A 115 2.96 0.55 -16.17
CA VAL A 115 3.22 1.93 -15.76
C VAL A 115 4.31 1.93 -14.69
N ARG A 116 5.32 2.78 -14.83
CA ARG A 116 6.32 2.99 -13.80
C ARG A 116 6.12 4.36 -13.16
N THR A 117 6.09 4.39 -11.84
CA THR A 117 6.18 5.62 -11.05
C THR A 117 7.46 5.56 -10.23
N GLU A 118 8.23 6.65 -10.23
CA GLU A 118 9.53 6.65 -9.60
C GLU A 118 9.96 8.03 -9.14
N TRP A 119 10.51 8.11 -7.93
CA TRP A 119 11.29 9.25 -7.46
C TRP A 119 12.77 8.90 -7.59
N THR A 120 13.44 9.51 -8.58
CA THR A 120 14.77 9.10 -9.06
C THR A 120 15.90 9.38 -8.08
N ASN A 121 15.68 10.20 -7.06
CA ASN A 121 16.65 10.46 -5.99
C ASN A 121 16.64 9.39 -4.88
N GLY A 122 15.74 8.41 -4.96
CA GLY A 122 15.58 7.35 -3.95
C GLY A 122 14.62 7.70 -2.83
N PRO A 123 14.57 6.88 -1.75
CA PRO A 123 13.67 7.08 -0.61
C PRO A 123 13.92 8.41 0.10
N ASP A 124 12.88 9.23 0.23
CA ASP A 124 12.92 10.51 0.92
C ASP A 124 11.51 10.89 1.40
N GLU A 125 11.38 11.49 2.59
CA GLU A 125 10.10 11.94 3.12
C GLU A 125 9.47 13.09 2.30
N GLU A 126 10.28 13.82 1.54
CA GLU A 126 9.82 14.89 0.65
C GLU A 126 9.27 14.37 -0.69
N ASN A 127 9.42 13.08 -0.98
CA ASN A 127 8.81 12.47 -2.16
C ASN A 127 7.27 12.52 -2.05
N GLY A 128 6.60 12.44 -3.19
CA GLY A 128 5.14 12.32 -3.20
C GLY A 128 4.67 11.06 -2.47
N ALA A 129 3.49 11.14 -1.87
CA ALA A 129 2.95 10.10 -1.02
C ALA A 129 2.68 8.80 -1.81
N TYR A 130 2.00 8.88 -2.94
CA TYR A 130 1.54 7.70 -3.67
C TYR A 130 2.08 7.62 -5.09
N GLY A 131 2.61 6.45 -5.45
CA GLY A 131 3.03 6.19 -6.82
C GLY A 131 1.83 5.99 -7.76
N ILE A 132 1.12 4.88 -7.64
CA ILE A 132 -0.10 4.59 -8.39
C ILE A 132 -1.26 4.53 -7.40
N TYR A 133 -2.23 5.43 -7.56
CA TYR A 133 -3.25 5.74 -6.55
C TYR A 133 -4.68 5.75 -7.12
N PRO A 134 -5.31 4.59 -7.40
CA PRO A 134 -6.76 4.51 -7.56
C PRO A 134 -7.47 4.58 -6.21
N VAL A 135 -8.40 5.52 -6.08
CA VAL A 135 -9.20 5.73 -4.87
C VAL A 135 -10.68 5.89 -5.21
N GLN A 136 -11.56 5.29 -4.38
CA GLN A 136 -13.01 5.27 -4.59
C GLN A 136 -13.42 4.72 -5.98
N ALA A 137 -12.63 3.78 -6.48
CA ALA A 137 -12.79 3.20 -7.81
C ALA A 137 -13.44 1.80 -7.74
N GLU A 138 -14.08 1.41 -8.82
CA GLU A 138 -14.71 0.10 -8.95
C GLU A 138 -14.19 -0.63 -10.19
N ASN A 139 -13.94 -1.95 -10.04
CA ASN A 139 -13.50 -2.79 -11.14
C ASN A 139 -12.14 -2.32 -11.69
N VAL A 140 -11.10 -2.49 -10.86
CA VAL A 140 -9.74 -1.99 -11.10
C VAL A 140 -8.80 -3.15 -11.42
N LEU A 141 -8.07 -3.04 -12.52
CA LEU A 141 -6.93 -3.90 -12.85
C LEU A 141 -5.64 -3.08 -12.82
N LEU A 142 -4.72 -3.42 -11.92
CA LEU A 142 -3.39 -2.86 -11.80
C LEU A 142 -2.38 -3.98 -11.99
N GLU A 143 -1.67 -4.00 -13.10
CA GLU A 143 -0.79 -5.12 -13.43
C GLU A 143 0.51 -4.72 -14.15
N ASP A 144 1.52 -5.59 -14.04
CA ASP A 144 2.81 -5.49 -14.73
C ASP A 144 3.50 -4.12 -14.54
N SER A 145 3.23 -3.43 -13.45
CA SER A 145 3.64 -2.05 -13.17
C SER A 145 4.76 -2.00 -12.13
N VAL A 146 5.40 -0.85 -12.01
CA VAL A 146 6.54 -0.63 -11.12
C VAL A 146 6.33 0.65 -10.30
N ALA A 147 6.57 0.61 -8.98
CA ALA A 147 6.54 1.81 -8.15
C ALA A 147 7.77 1.87 -7.22
N ILE A 148 8.47 3.01 -7.23
CA ILE A 148 9.74 3.19 -6.52
C ILE A 148 9.79 4.55 -5.84
N GLY A 149 10.11 4.55 -4.54
CA GLY A 149 10.49 5.74 -3.79
C GLY A 149 9.33 6.57 -3.22
N ALA A 150 8.09 6.05 -3.19
CA ALA A 150 6.95 6.75 -2.60
C ALA A 150 7.10 6.90 -1.08
N SER A 151 6.80 8.08 -0.53
CA SER A 151 6.93 8.37 0.90
C SER A 151 5.76 7.84 1.74
N ASP A 152 4.75 7.26 1.11
CA ASP A 152 3.65 6.54 1.74
C ASP A 152 3.51 5.16 1.06
N ALA A 153 2.83 5.04 -0.09
CA ALA A 153 2.70 3.75 -0.74
C ALA A 153 3.07 3.77 -2.24
N GLY A 154 3.86 2.79 -2.68
CA GLY A 154 4.17 2.61 -4.09
C GLY A 154 2.92 2.36 -4.93
N LEU A 155 2.12 1.37 -4.54
CA LEU A 155 0.79 1.11 -5.08
C LEU A 155 -0.22 1.22 -3.95
N TYR A 156 -1.11 2.19 -4.02
CA TYR A 156 -2.20 2.36 -3.08
C TYR A 156 -3.55 2.15 -3.77
N VAL A 157 -4.38 1.30 -3.22
CA VAL A 157 -5.77 1.14 -3.64
C VAL A 157 -6.68 1.37 -2.44
N GLY A 158 -7.38 2.51 -2.43
CA GLY A 158 -8.20 2.91 -1.28
C GLY A 158 -9.68 3.03 -1.58
N GLN A 159 -10.51 2.69 -0.60
CA GLN A 159 -11.97 2.83 -0.59
C GLN A 159 -12.66 2.32 -1.88
N SER A 160 -12.05 1.30 -2.47
CA SER A 160 -12.42 0.75 -3.78
C SER A 160 -13.09 -0.62 -3.66
N ARG A 161 -13.57 -1.18 -4.78
CA ARG A 161 -14.13 -2.52 -4.81
C ARG A 161 -13.83 -3.27 -6.11
N ASN A 162 -13.82 -4.60 -6.03
CA ASN A 162 -13.52 -5.50 -7.15
C ASN A 162 -12.18 -5.14 -7.79
N VAL A 163 -11.11 -5.42 -7.09
CA VAL A 163 -9.75 -4.97 -7.42
C VAL A 163 -8.85 -6.17 -7.67
N VAL A 164 -8.03 -6.10 -8.71
CA VAL A 164 -6.94 -7.03 -8.98
C VAL A 164 -5.64 -6.26 -9.10
N VAL A 165 -4.68 -6.56 -8.19
CA VAL A 165 -3.31 -6.02 -8.20
C VAL A 165 -2.36 -7.18 -8.41
N ARG A 166 -1.75 -7.29 -9.60
CA ARG A 166 -0.96 -8.47 -9.93
C ARG A 166 0.31 -8.18 -10.75
N ASN A 167 1.32 -9.04 -10.56
CA ASN A 167 2.57 -9.03 -11.33
C ASN A 167 3.32 -7.70 -11.27
N ASN A 168 3.14 -6.92 -10.21
CA ASN A 168 3.80 -5.64 -10.05
C ASN A 168 5.11 -5.81 -9.27
N ARG A 169 6.01 -4.84 -9.39
CA ARG A 169 7.24 -4.74 -8.62
C ARG A 169 7.26 -3.42 -7.86
N VAL A 170 7.42 -3.50 -6.54
CA VAL A 170 7.42 -2.34 -5.64
C VAL A 170 8.68 -2.36 -4.77
N GLU A 171 9.44 -1.26 -4.81
CA GLU A 171 10.75 -1.20 -4.16
C GLU A 171 11.01 0.19 -3.56
N PHE A 172 11.66 0.23 -2.40
CA PHE A 172 12.09 1.45 -1.76
C PHE A 172 10.97 2.45 -1.45
N ASN A 173 9.76 1.95 -1.19
CA ASN A 173 8.64 2.75 -0.70
C ASN A 173 8.49 2.56 0.82
N VAL A 174 7.66 3.37 1.48
CA VAL A 174 7.26 3.05 2.86
C VAL A 174 6.35 1.82 2.83
N ALA A 175 5.17 1.89 2.27
CA ALA A 175 4.41 0.70 1.93
C ALA A 175 4.67 0.29 0.48
N GLY A 176 5.03 -0.97 0.22
CA GLY A 176 5.16 -1.43 -1.16
C GLY A 176 3.81 -1.41 -1.87
N ILE A 177 2.85 -2.18 -1.34
CA ILE A 177 1.45 -2.22 -1.78
C ILE A 177 0.57 -1.95 -0.55
N GLU A 178 -0.41 -1.07 -0.68
CA GLU A 178 -1.41 -0.81 0.34
C GLU A 178 -2.82 -0.97 -0.22
N ILE A 179 -3.61 -1.78 0.45
CA ILE A 179 -5.03 -1.99 0.19
C ILE A 179 -5.79 -1.45 1.41
N GLU A 180 -6.34 -0.25 1.29
CA GLU A 180 -6.98 0.43 2.42
C GLU A 180 -8.49 0.56 2.21
N ASN A 181 -9.29 0.15 3.20
CA ASN A 181 -10.76 0.26 3.18
C ASN A 181 -11.38 -0.21 1.84
N THR A 182 -10.83 -1.29 1.28
CA THR A 182 -11.21 -1.81 -0.03
C THR A 182 -11.92 -3.15 0.14
N MET A 183 -12.96 -3.38 -0.66
CA MET A 183 -13.77 -4.59 -0.62
C MET A 183 -13.49 -5.45 -1.85
N HIS A 184 -13.26 -6.75 -1.62
CA HIS A 184 -13.00 -7.74 -2.67
C HIS A 184 -11.76 -7.39 -3.50
N ALA A 185 -10.58 -7.62 -2.93
CA ALA A 185 -9.30 -7.42 -3.59
C ALA A 185 -8.53 -8.74 -3.73
N ASP A 186 -7.95 -8.98 -4.90
CA ASP A 186 -6.97 -10.03 -5.17
C ASP A 186 -5.61 -9.39 -5.41
N VAL A 187 -4.63 -9.68 -4.55
CA VAL A 187 -3.25 -9.16 -4.61
C VAL A 187 -2.31 -10.33 -4.82
N TYR A 188 -1.81 -10.54 -6.04
CA TYR A 188 -1.02 -11.74 -6.32
C TYR A 188 0.06 -11.59 -7.38
N GLY A 189 1.06 -12.48 -7.30
CA GLY A 189 2.17 -12.51 -8.25
C GLY A 189 3.06 -11.25 -8.20
N ASN A 190 2.94 -10.44 -7.14
CA ASN A 190 3.74 -9.23 -6.99
C ASN A 190 5.07 -9.51 -6.31
N VAL A 191 6.07 -8.67 -6.57
CA VAL A 191 7.35 -8.63 -5.88
C VAL A 191 7.42 -7.36 -5.06
N ALA A 192 7.42 -7.49 -3.73
CA ALA A 192 7.59 -6.38 -2.78
C ALA A 192 8.89 -6.58 -2.00
N ARG A 193 9.89 -5.74 -2.26
CA ARG A 193 11.20 -5.86 -1.61
C ARG A 193 11.84 -4.51 -1.34
N ASN A 194 12.68 -4.46 -0.31
CA ASN A 194 13.38 -3.22 0.08
C ASN A 194 12.43 -2.05 0.39
N ASN A 195 11.17 -2.30 0.75
CA ASN A 195 10.28 -1.29 1.30
C ASN A 195 10.44 -1.25 2.84
N THR A 196 9.75 -0.35 3.52
CA THR A 196 9.62 -0.41 4.99
C THR A 196 8.66 -1.53 5.38
N GLY A 197 7.48 -1.58 4.74
CA GLY A 197 6.52 -2.68 4.79
C GLY A 197 6.20 -3.19 3.38
N GLY A 198 6.06 -4.51 3.21
CA GLY A 198 5.87 -5.12 1.90
C GLY A 198 4.46 -4.94 1.34
N ILE A 199 3.47 -5.60 1.95
CA ILE A 199 2.04 -5.52 1.56
C ILE A 199 1.22 -5.21 2.81
N LEU A 200 0.45 -4.13 2.78
CA LEU A 200 -0.40 -3.66 3.85
C LEU A 200 -1.87 -3.80 3.47
N VAL A 201 -2.70 -4.35 4.36
CA VAL A 201 -4.15 -4.46 4.20
C VAL A 201 -4.80 -3.80 5.39
N PHE A 202 -5.21 -2.55 5.21
CA PHE A 202 -5.67 -1.68 6.27
C PHE A 202 -7.16 -1.40 6.21
N ASN A 203 -7.76 -1.21 7.37
CA ASN A 203 -9.10 -0.64 7.53
C ASN A 203 -8.99 0.50 8.54
N MET A 204 -9.14 1.72 8.06
CA MET A 204 -8.98 2.93 8.85
C MET A 204 -10.34 3.57 9.15
N PRO A 205 -10.50 4.27 10.30
CA PRO A 205 -11.73 4.97 10.62
C PRO A 205 -11.97 6.17 9.69
N ASP A 206 -13.20 6.65 9.68
CA ASP A 206 -13.63 7.88 8.99
C ASP A 206 -13.46 7.83 7.45
N LEU A 207 -13.42 6.63 6.88
CA LEU A 207 -13.42 6.41 5.44
C LEU A 207 -14.75 5.83 4.96
N PRO A 208 -15.16 6.09 3.70
CA PRO A 208 -16.51 5.81 3.23
C PRO A 208 -16.90 4.33 3.18
N ASN A 209 -15.93 3.42 3.14
CA ASN A 209 -16.18 1.97 3.05
C ASN A 209 -15.39 1.23 4.14
N PRO A 210 -15.90 0.13 4.68
CA PRO A 210 -15.09 -0.80 5.45
C PRO A 210 -14.12 -1.58 4.54
N GLY A 211 -12.97 -2.00 5.07
CA GLY A 211 -12.05 -2.90 4.38
C GLY A 211 -12.37 -4.35 4.72
N HIS A 212 -12.61 -5.19 3.69
CA HIS A 212 -12.80 -6.63 3.90
C HIS A 212 -12.66 -7.48 2.63
N SER A 213 -12.52 -8.78 2.82
CA SER A 213 -12.49 -9.78 1.74
C SER A 213 -11.32 -9.58 0.78
N THR A 214 -10.12 -9.48 1.33
CA THR A 214 -8.87 -9.36 0.58
C THR A 214 -8.12 -10.69 0.57
N ARG A 215 -7.64 -11.12 -0.61
CA ARG A 215 -6.79 -12.28 -0.80
C ARG A 215 -5.39 -11.84 -1.22
N VAL A 216 -4.37 -12.21 -0.44
CA VAL A 216 -2.96 -11.91 -0.70
C VAL A 216 -2.25 -13.24 -0.97
N PHE A 217 -1.89 -13.53 -2.22
CA PHE A 217 -1.37 -14.86 -2.56
C PHE A 217 -0.35 -14.88 -3.70
N GLY A 218 0.54 -15.87 -3.66
CA GLY A 218 1.54 -16.06 -4.71
C GLY A 218 2.48 -14.87 -4.89
N ASN A 219 2.69 -14.05 -3.87
CA ASN A 219 3.62 -12.91 -3.91
C ASN A 219 4.99 -13.30 -3.36
N GLU A 220 6.01 -12.55 -3.78
CA GLU A 220 7.35 -12.54 -3.20
C GLU A 220 7.52 -11.28 -2.35
N VAL A 221 7.60 -11.43 -1.01
CA VAL A 221 7.67 -10.34 -0.04
C VAL A 221 8.94 -10.49 0.78
N VAL A 222 10.03 -9.87 0.32
CA VAL A 222 11.37 -10.21 0.77
C VAL A 222 12.18 -8.99 1.20
N GLY A 223 12.72 -9.03 2.42
CA GLY A 223 13.71 -8.05 2.89
C GLY A 223 13.19 -6.62 2.89
N ASN A 224 11.97 -6.38 3.36
CA ASN A 224 11.37 -5.05 3.43
C ASN A 224 11.89 -4.30 4.66
N ASN A 225 13.19 -4.02 4.68
CA ASN A 225 13.94 -3.51 5.83
C ASN A 225 14.41 -2.06 5.69
N THR A 226 13.90 -1.32 4.70
CA THR A 226 14.20 0.11 4.55
C THR A 226 13.66 0.87 5.77
N ALA A 227 14.48 1.72 6.38
CA ALA A 227 14.04 2.56 7.49
C ALA A 227 12.81 3.37 7.07
N ASN A 228 11.85 3.50 7.99
CA ASN A 228 10.62 4.24 7.70
C ASN A 228 10.93 5.73 7.48
N PHE A 229 10.53 6.23 6.32
CA PHE A 229 10.66 7.63 5.91
C PHE A 229 9.31 8.28 5.60
N GLY A 230 8.22 7.67 6.06
CA GLY A 230 6.87 8.24 5.95
C GLY A 230 6.73 9.51 6.78
N ALA A 231 5.93 10.45 6.30
CA ALA A 231 5.71 11.71 6.97
C ALA A 231 5.13 11.52 8.38
N GLU A 232 5.70 12.20 9.36
CA GLU A 232 5.24 12.12 10.76
C GLU A 232 3.74 12.43 10.88
N GLY A 233 3.01 11.59 11.59
CA GLY A 233 1.56 11.73 11.79
C GLY A 233 0.71 11.08 10.72
N THR A 234 1.28 10.37 9.75
CA THR A 234 0.54 9.49 8.84
C THR A 234 0.43 8.07 9.42
N PRO A 235 -0.60 7.28 9.07
CA PRO A 235 -0.72 5.90 9.53
C PRO A 235 0.50 5.04 9.18
N VAL A 236 1.04 5.18 7.98
CA VAL A 236 2.20 4.40 7.52
C VAL A 236 3.48 4.73 8.27
N ALA A 237 3.61 5.92 8.86
CA ALA A 237 4.73 6.27 9.73
C ALA A 237 4.80 5.39 11.00
N SER A 238 3.71 4.73 11.38
CA SER A 238 3.66 3.78 12.50
C SER A 238 4.09 2.36 12.13
N VAL A 239 4.24 2.05 10.84
CA VAL A 239 4.63 0.71 10.37
C VAL A 239 6.11 0.46 10.71
N PRO A 240 6.42 -0.58 11.50
CA PRO A 240 7.82 -0.91 11.79
C PRO A 240 8.57 -1.30 10.51
N ALA A 241 9.79 -0.81 10.34
CA ALA A 241 10.67 -1.29 9.28
C ALA A 241 10.93 -2.80 9.46
N GLY A 242 10.96 -3.54 8.36
CA GLY A 242 11.09 -5.00 8.42
C GLY A 242 9.74 -5.72 8.54
N SER A 243 8.65 -5.11 8.10
CA SER A 243 7.34 -5.73 8.06
C SER A 243 7.10 -6.39 6.70
N GLY A 244 6.76 -7.67 6.68
CA GLY A 244 6.44 -8.39 5.44
C GLY A 244 5.02 -8.08 4.97
N ILE A 245 4.01 -8.82 5.45
CA ILE A 245 2.59 -8.53 5.23
C ILE A 245 1.99 -8.02 6.54
N VAL A 246 1.27 -6.90 6.48
CA VAL A 246 0.63 -6.29 7.65
C VAL A 246 -0.88 -6.20 7.44
N ILE A 247 -1.63 -6.80 8.36
CA ILE A 247 -3.09 -6.64 8.43
C ILE A 247 -3.38 -5.69 9.59
N ASN A 248 -4.14 -4.64 9.36
CA ASN A 248 -4.61 -3.74 10.41
C ASN A 248 -6.12 -3.55 10.33
N SER A 249 -6.84 -4.01 11.37
CA SER A 249 -8.30 -3.83 11.52
C SER A 249 -9.13 -4.25 10.31
N ASN A 250 -8.60 -5.09 9.45
CA ASN A 250 -9.26 -5.55 8.23
C ASN A 250 -9.80 -6.96 8.43
N ASP A 251 -10.99 -7.24 7.89
CA ASP A 251 -11.69 -8.49 8.09
C ASP A 251 -11.66 -9.38 6.86
N ARG A 252 -11.78 -10.70 7.10
CA ARG A 252 -11.87 -11.71 6.05
C ARG A 252 -10.70 -11.59 5.07
N VAL A 253 -9.50 -11.76 5.61
CA VAL A 253 -8.26 -11.70 4.82
C VAL A 253 -7.65 -13.10 4.72
N GLU A 254 -7.34 -13.52 3.50
CA GLU A 254 -6.57 -14.72 3.23
C GLU A 254 -5.14 -14.38 2.81
N ILE A 255 -4.16 -15.02 3.45
CA ILE A 255 -2.72 -14.91 3.12
C ILE A 255 -2.22 -16.30 2.80
N PHE A 256 -1.98 -16.61 1.51
CA PHE A 256 -1.64 -17.98 1.13
C PHE A 256 -0.69 -18.08 -0.07
N ASP A 257 0.05 -19.16 -0.13
CA ASP A 257 0.99 -19.46 -1.23
C ASP A 257 2.02 -18.36 -1.52
N ASN A 258 2.33 -17.48 -0.55
CA ASN A 258 3.36 -16.45 -0.69
C ASN A 258 4.74 -16.99 -0.25
N VAL A 259 5.79 -16.34 -0.76
CA VAL A 259 7.17 -16.43 -0.23
C VAL A 259 7.44 -15.16 0.55
N ILE A 260 7.50 -15.25 1.89
CA ILE A 260 7.68 -14.10 2.78
C ILE A 260 8.92 -14.36 3.62
N THR A 261 10.01 -13.64 3.33
CA THR A 261 11.29 -13.96 3.94
C THR A 261 12.12 -12.72 4.27
N ASP A 262 12.98 -12.88 5.26
CA ASP A 262 14.02 -11.89 5.61
C ASP A 262 13.46 -10.50 5.97
N ASN A 263 12.23 -10.44 6.52
CA ASN A 263 11.64 -9.21 7.02
C ASN A 263 11.98 -9.07 8.52
N ASP A 264 12.85 -8.15 8.85
CA ASP A 264 13.56 -8.06 10.14
C ASP A 264 12.65 -7.93 11.37
N THR A 265 11.47 -7.33 11.24
CA THR A 265 10.48 -7.22 12.33
C THR A 265 9.59 -8.45 12.43
N ALA A 266 8.90 -8.80 11.35
CA ALA A 266 8.11 -10.03 11.26
C ALA A 266 7.68 -10.29 9.81
N ASN A 267 7.53 -11.56 9.44
CA ASN A 267 7.02 -11.94 8.13
C ASN A 267 5.54 -11.58 7.96
N ILE A 268 4.72 -11.78 9.00
CA ILE A 268 3.31 -11.39 9.03
C ILE A 268 3.02 -10.66 10.34
N ILE A 269 2.35 -9.52 10.25
CA ILE A 269 1.85 -8.77 11.40
C ILE A 269 0.33 -8.68 11.29
N ILE A 270 -0.38 -9.02 12.37
CA ILE A 270 -1.82 -8.87 12.50
C ILE A 270 -2.07 -7.92 13.66
N SER A 271 -2.71 -6.80 13.40
CA SER A 271 -2.88 -5.74 14.38
C SER A 271 -4.26 -5.10 14.33
N SER A 272 -4.70 -4.61 15.44
CA SER A 272 -5.86 -3.74 15.59
C SER A 272 -5.47 -2.28 15.33
N TYR A 273 -6.46 -1.42 15.15
CA TYR A 273 -6.25 0.03 15.13
C TYR A 273 -5.60 0.55 16.42
N PHE A 274 -5.86 -0.12 17.55
CA PHE A 274 -5.29 0.26 18.84
C PHE A 274 -3.77 0.12 18.93
N ALA A 275 -3.16 -0.72 18.11
CA ALA A 275 -1.71 -0.90 18.08
C ALA A 275 -0.97 0.18 17.26
N THR A 276 -1.67 0.96 16.44
CA THR A 276 -1.03 1.94 15.56
C THR A 276 -0.45 3.16 16.26
N GLY A 277 -0.83 3.40 17.53
CA GLY A 277 -0.49 4.65 18.21
C GLY A 277 -1.15 5.92 17.62
N TYR A 278 -1.91 5.78 16.54
CA TYR A 278 -2.56 6.85 15.81
C TYR A 278 -3.88 7.35 16.45
N GLN A 279 -4.25 6.80 17.58
CA GLN A 279 -5.56 6.99 18.26
C GLN A 279 -5.86 8.41 18.77
N GLY A 280 -4.91 9.32 18.71
CA GLY A 280 -5.01 10.59 19.47
C GLY A 280 -5.84 11.70 18.82
N THR A 281 -6.35 11.56 17.59
CA THR A 281 -6.87 12.71 16.85
C THR A 281 -8.24 12.52 16.18
N ARG A 282 -8.78 11.29 16.16
CA ARG A 282 -10.06 11.02 15.49
C ARG A 282 -10.99 10.24 16.42
N ASP A 283 -12.23 10.73 16.56
CA ASP A 283 -13.30 9.94 17.13
C ASP A 283 -13.63 8.82 16.13
N MET A 284 -13.57 7.56 16.58
CA MET A 284 -13.99 6.44 15.74
C MET A 284 -15.50 6.52 15.53
N ALA A 285 -15.96 6.34 14.30
CA ALA A 285 -17.39 6.23 14.01
C ALA A 285 -17.97 5.00 14.73
N ASP A 286 -19.24 5.06 15.15
CA ASP A 286 -19.90 3.99 15.90
C ASP A 286 -19.97 2.66 15.14
N ASP A 287 -19.85 2.68 13.82
CA ASP A 287 -19.88 1.51 12.91
C ASP A 287 -18.50 1.03 12.45
N TYR A 288 -17.43 1.65 12.95
CA TYR A 288 -16.06 1.22 12.64
C TYR A 288 -15.64 0.04 13.51
N ASP A 289 -15.19 -1.04 12.89
CA ASP A 289 -14.58 -2.18 13.58
C ASP A 289 -13.05 -2.03 13.65
N PRO A 290 -12.47 -1.81 14.83
CA PRO A 290 -11.03 -1.61 14.99
C PRO A 290 -10.23 -2.91 15.12
N TYR A 291 -10.86 -4.07 15.00
CA TYR A 291 -10.23 -5.37 15.22
C TYR A 291 -10.01 -6.12 13.91
N PRO A 292 -8.91 -6.88 13.77
CA PRO A 292 -8.73 -7.81 12.66
C PRO A 292 -9.47 -9.12 12.98
N GLU A 293 -10.37 -9.56 12.10
CA GLU A 293 -11.17 -10.75 12.34
C GLU A 293 -11.27 -11.63 11.08
N THR A 294 -11.50 -12.93 11.28
CA THR A 294 -11.63 -13.91 10.18
C THR A 294 -10.39 -13.90 9.27
N ILE A 295 -9.21 -13.97 9.88
CA ILE A 295 -7.94 -13.99 9.14
C ILE A 295 -7.53 -15.44 8.92
N TYR A 296 -7.13 -15.79 7.71
CA TYR A 296 -6.69 -17.14 7.37
C TYR A 296 -5.33 -17.15 6.66
N VAL A 297 -4.31 -17.67 7.36
CA VAL A 297 -2.93 -17.81 6.87
C VAL A 297 -2.65 -19.27 6.60
N TYR A 298 -2.28 -19.63 5.36
CA TYR A 298 -1.99 -21.02 5.02
C TYR A 298 -1.08 -21.17 3.79
N GLY A 299 -0.30 -22.24 3.75
CA GLY A 299 0.50 -22.63 2.58
C GLY A 299 1.61 -21.65 2.18
N ASN A 300 2.00 -20.71 3.05
CA ASN A 300 3.08 -19.78 2.76
C ASN A 300 4.44 -20.40 3.07
N THR A 301 5.46 -19.97 2.35
CA THR A 301 6.87 -20.22 2.70
C THR A 301 7.37 -19.04 3.54
N LEU A 302 7.63 -19.30 4.82
CA LEU A 302 8.06 -18.29 5.80
C LEU A 302 9.49 -18.63 6.28
N SER A 303 10.39 -17.65 6.31
CA SER A 303 11.73 -17.81 6.88
C SER A 303 12.46 -16.49 7.11
N GLY A 304 13.47 -16.49 7.96
CA GLY A 304 14.41 -15.38 8.16
C GLY A 304 13.82 -14.12 8.80
N GLY A 305 12.53 -14.14 9.19
CA GLY A 305 11.87 -13.00 9.82
C GLY A 305 12.20 -12.82 11.30
N GLY A 306 11.84 -11.65 11.88
CA GLY A 306 11.86 -11.39 13.31
C GLY A 306 13.23 -11.28 13.96
N SER A 307 14.30 -11.20 13.18
CA SER A 307 15.68 -11.25 13.69
C SER A 307 16.13 -9.92 14.33
N SER A 308 15.64 -8.80 13.83
CA SER A 308 16.00 -7.45 14.28
C SER A 308 14.79 -6.49 14.22
N PRO A 309 13.76 -6.73 15.04
CA PRO A 309 12.53 -5.95 14.99
C PRO A 309 12.81 -4.47 15.19
N ASP A 310 12.06 -3.62 14.50
CA ASP A 310 12.15 -2.18 14.65
C ASP A 310 11.41 -1.67 15.89
N GLY A 311 11.79 -0.47 16.35
CA GLY A 311 11.23 0.12 17.56
C GLY A 311 11.85 -0.41 18.86
N PHE A 312 11.86 0.45 19.88
CA PHE A 312 12.49 0.12 21.16
C PHE A 312 11.78 -1.01 21.89
N ASP A 313 10.44 -0.98 21.92
CA ASP A 313 9.64 -1.95 22.70
C ASP A 313 9.71 -3.35 22.10
N LEU A 314 9.65 -3.48 20.76
CA LEU A 314 9.80 -4.76 20.08
C LEU A 314 11.22 -5.32 20.23
N LYS A 315 12.25 -4.47 20.15
CA LYS A 315 13.64 -4.87 20.45
C LYS A 315 13.80 -5.39 21.88
N ALA A 316 13.25 -4.67 22.84
CA ALA A 316 13.28 -5.07 24.25
C ALA A 316 12.54 -6.39 24.48
N LEU A 317 11.36 -6.56 23.90
CA LEU A 317 10.58 -7.79 23.95
C LEU A 317 11.35 -8.97 23.33
N LYS A 318 11.94 -8.77 22.15
CA LYS A 318 12.74 -9.80 21.47
C LYS A 318 13.89 -10.28 22.35
N VAL A 319 14.66 -9.34 22.92
CA VAL A 319 15.78 -9.70 23.79
C VAL A 319 15.31 -10.41 25.05
N ALA A 320 14.22 -9.95 25.67
CA ALA A 320 13.68 -10.54 26.91
C ALA A 320 13.14 -11.98 26.72
N LYS A 321 12.47 -12.25 25.60
CA LYS A 321 11.83 -13.56 25.34
C LYS A 321 12.70 -14.52 24.55
N PHE A 322 13.48 -14.04 23.58
CA PHE A 322 14.24 -14.86 22.63
C PHE A 322 15.76 -14.69 22.71
N GLY A 323 16.25 -13.78 23.57
CA GLY A 323 17.66 -13.48 23.72
C GLY A 323 18.23 -12.66 22.55
N LEU A 324 19.55 -12.45 22.58
CA LEU A 324 20.24 -11.63 21.58
C LEU A 324 20.21 -12.23 20.16
N THR A 325 20.28 -13.55 20.07
CA THR A 325 20.42 -14.29 18.80
C THR A 325 19.14 -14.98 18.33
N GLY A 326 18.08 -14.99 19.14
CA GLY A 326 16.78 -15.54 18.75
C GLY A 326 15.99 -14.58 17.86
N SER A 327 14.92 -15.06 17.27
CA SER A 327 14.01 -14.30 16.39
C SER A 327 12.58 -14.39 16.92
N PHE A 328 11.73 -13.45 16.56
CA PHE A 328 10.29 -13.58 16.72
C PHE A 328 9.78 -14.76 15.87
N PRO A 329 8.67 -15.39 16.27
CA PRO A 329 7.88 -16.22 15.37
C PRO A 329 7.46 -15.50 14.09
N ASP A 330 7.08 -16.26 13.07
CA ASP A 330 6.74 -15.72 11.75
C ASP A 330 5.50 -14.83 11.75
N VAL A 331 4.56 -15.06 12.68
CA VAL A 331 3.33 -14.29 12.82
C VAL A 331 3.33 -13.54 14.15
N LEU A 332 3.25 -12.23 14.08
CA LEU A 332 3.12 -11.34 15.23
C LEU A 332 1.68 -10.83 15.30
N TRP A 333 1.01 -11.04 16.44
CA TRP A 333 -0.34 -10.55 16.70
C TRP A 333 -0.35 -9.66 17.94
N ASP A 334 -1.03 -8.51 17.85
CA ASP A 334 -1.12 -7.57 18.97
C ASP A 334 -1.98 -8.05 20.15
N GLY A 335 -2.85 -9.02 19.93
CA GLY A 335 -3.67 -9.65 20.97
C GLY A 335 -4.97 -8.91 21.32
N TYR A 336 -5.28 -7.81 20.63
CA TYR A 336 -6.57 -7.16 20.85
C TYR A 336 -7.71 -7.98 20.24
N VAL A 337 -8.79 -8.14 21.01
CA VAL A 337 -10.00 -8.85 20.59
C VAL A 337 -11.25 -8.02 20.90
N ASN A 338 -12.28 -8.14 20.08
CA ASN A 338 -13.60 -7.62 20.37
C ASN A 338 -14.27 -8.48 21.43
N THR A 339 -14.51 -7.92 22.61
CA THR A 339 -15.09 -8.65 23.76
C THR A 339 -16.52 -9.14 23.52
N ASP A 340 -17.23 -8.62 22.54
CA ASP A 340 -18.57 -9.10 22.15
C ASP A 340 -18.50 -10.33 21.23
N LYS A 341 -17.31 -10.70 20.74
CA LYS A 341 -17.06 -11.78 19.80
C LYS A 341 -16.18 -12.90 20.37
N VAL A 342 -16.11 -13.03 21.69
CA VAL A 342 -15.35 -14.07 22.38
C VAL A 342 -16.27 -15.05 23.12
N ASP A 343 -15.77 -16.25 23.39
CA ASP A 343 -16.42 -17.25 24.23
C ASP A 343 -16.22 -16.96 25.75
N ASP A 344 -16.76 -17.83 26.60
CA ASP A 344 -16.64 -17.71 28.05
C ASP A 344 -15.18 -17.79 28.58
N ASN A 345 -14.23 -18.24 27.76
CA ASN A 345 -12.81 -18.31 28.07
C ASN A 345 -12.01 -17.12 27.53
N GLY A 346 -12.65 -16.18 26.82
CA GLY A 346 -12.01 -15.02 26.20
C GLY A 346 -11.34 -15.32 24.84
N SER A 347 -11.60 -16.47 24.24
CA SER A 347 -11.12 -16.82 22.91
C SER A 347 -12.11 -16.34 21.84
N LEU A 348 -11.63 -15.82 20.72
CA LEU A 348 -12.48 -15.44 19.59
C LEU A 348 -13.40 -16.61 19.18
N LEU A 349 -14.66 -16.31 18.93
CA LEU A 349 -15.59 -17.29 18.36
C LEU A 349 -15.05 -17.78 17.01
N PRO A 350 -15.33 -19.04 16.60
CA PRO A 350 -14.72 -19.65 15.42
C PRO A 350 -14.86 -18.84 14.14
N GLU A 351 -15.96 -18.14 13.94
CA GLU A 351 -16.21 -17.32 12.76
C GLU A 351 -15.35 -16.06 12.68
N TYR A 352 -14.81 -15.59 13.82
CA TYR A 352 -13.96 -14.39 13.92
C TYR A 352 -12.48 -14.72 14.14
N ALA A 353 -12.16 -16.01 14.24
CA ALA A 353 -10.84 -16.47 14.64
C ALA A 353 -9.73 -16.01 13.65
N ILE A 354 -8.53 -15.86 14.19
CA ILE A 354 -7.29 -15.76 13.43
C ILE A 354 -6.75 -17.18 13.27
N CYS A 355 -6.87 -17.73 12.07
CA CYS A 355 -6.45 -19.10 11.77
C CYS A 355 -5.09 -19.11 11.06
N VAL A 356 -4.15 -19.90 11.56
CA VAL A 356 -2.82 -20.11 10.97
C VAL A 356 -2.61 -21.60 10.76
N ASP A 357 -2.82 -22.07 9.54
CA ASP A 357 -2.61 -23.44 9.07
C ASP A 357 -1.39 -23.47 8.14
N ASN A 358 -0.21 -23.16 8.68
CA ASN A 358 1.01 -22.93 7.91
C ASN A 358 2.20 -23.70 8.51
N ASP A 359 2.18 -25.02 8.34
CA ASP A 359 3.23 -25.97 8.75
C ASP A 359 3.75 -25.73 10.20
N THR A 360 4.94 -25.13 10.31
CA THR A 360 5.63 -24.88 11.59
C THR A 360 5.54 -23.42 12.05
N ALA A 361 4.74 -22.58 11.38
CA ALA A 361 4.60 -21.19 11.80
C ALA A 361 3.95 -21.09 13.17
N GLU A 362 4.55 -20.34 14.06
CA GLU A 362 4.01 -20.02 15.38
C GLU A 362 3.51 -18.57 15.41
N VAL A 363 2.53 -18.33 16.27
CA VAL A 363 2.00 -16.99 16.53
C VAL A 363 2.59 -16.45 17.84
N LEU A 364 3.15 -15.26 17.79
CA LEU A 364 3.49 -14.48 18.99
C LEU A 364 2.33 -13.53 19.28
N ASN A 365 1.50 -13.86 20.25
CA ASN A 365 0.51 -12.93 20.81
C ASN A 365 1.18 -12.03 21.83
N VAL A 366 1.23 -10.74 21.57
CA VAL A 366 1.92 -9.74 22.41
C VAL A 366 1.05 -9.24 23.56
N ASP A 367 -0.27 -9.53 23.53
CA ASP A 367 -1.24 -9.14 24.57
C ASP A 367 -1.20 -7.64 24.93
N LEU A 368 -1.12 -6.78 23.89
CA LEU A 368 -0.97 -5.32 24.08
C LEU A 368 -2.16 -4.72 24.86
N GLY A 369 -3.38 -5.25 24.65
CA GLY A 369 -4.58 -4.80 25.36
C GLY A 369 -4.50 -4.93 26.88
N ASN A 370 -3.67 -5.86 27.39
CA ASN A 370 -3.41 -6.07 28.81
C ASN A 370 -1.99 -5.65 29.21
N GLY A 371 -1.38 -4.72 28.48
CA GLY A 371 -0.03 -4.22 28.80
C GLY A 371 1.06 -5.28 28.66
N SER A 372 0.87 -6.27 27.81
CA SER A 372 1.80 -7.37 27.54
C SER A 372 2.06 -8.27 28.79
N GLU A 373 1.07 -8.42 29.67
CA GLU A 373 1.20 -9.24 30.86
C GLU A 373 1.17 -10.75 30.56
N ASN A 374 0.42 -11.17 29.53
CA ASN A 374 0.21 -12.58 29.15
C ASN A 374 0.69 -12.90 27.73
N ILE A 375 1.94 -12.59 27.44
CA ILE A 375 2.54 -12.89 26.12
C ILE A 375 2.58 -14.41 25.93
N VAL A 376 1.93 -14.88 24.86
CA VAL A 376 1.83 -16.29 24.49
C VAL A 376 2.55 -16.55 23.19
N ILE A 377 3.29 -17.64 23.13
CA ILE A 377 3.91 -18.16 21.91
C ILE A 377 3.30 -19.53 21.66
N GLY A 378 2.78 -19.75 20.49
CA GLY A 378 2.19 -21.03 20.11
C GLY A 378 1.11 -20.87 19.05
N ASP A 379 0.64 -22.01 18.59
CA ASP A 379 -0.31 -22.08 17.49
C ASP A 379 -1.62 -22.81 17.83
N GLU A 380 -1.72 -23.45 18.98
CA GLU A 380 -2.86 -24.33 19.31
C GLU A 380 -4.23 -23.62 19.18
N GLN A 381 -4.33 -22.39 19.65
CA GLN A 381 -5.56 -21.61 19.55
C GLN A 381 -5.81 -21.06 18.11
N HIS A 382 -4.77 -21.06 17.29
CA HIS A 382 -4.80 -20.57 15.91
C HIS A 382 -4.89 -21.72 14.89
N ARG A 383 -4.87 -22.99 15.33
CA ARG A 383 -5.03 -24.16 14.45
C ARG A 383 -6.47 -24.36 14.06
N CYS A 384 -6.95 -23.50 13.19
CA CYS A 384 -8.30 -23.56 12.63
C CYS A 384 -8.25 -23.25 11.12
N THR A 385 -9.40 -23.32 10.49
CA THR A 385 -9.55 -23.03 9.07
C THR A 385 -10.82 -22.20 8.84
N HIS A 386 -10.80 -21.36 7.86
CA HIS A 386 -12.00 -20.67 7.35
C HIS A 386 -12.42 -21.18 5.98
N GLU A 387 -13.66 -20.92 5.62
CA GLU A 387 -14.10 -21.07 4.22
C GLU A 387 -13.33 -20.09 3.33
N LYS A 388 -12.80 -20.59 2.21
CA LYS A 388 -12.00 -19.79 1.29
C LYS A 388 -12.83 -18.70 0.62
N LEU A 389 -12.26 -17.51 0.51
CA LEU A 389 -12.91 -16.40 -0.17
C LEU A 389 -13.01 -16.66 -1.68
N PRO A 390 -14.09 -16.21 -2.32
CA PRO A 390 -14.22 -16.29 -3.77
C PRO A 390 -13.19 -15.38 -4.46
N ALA A 391 -12.69 -15.82 -5.61
CA ALA A 391 -11.82 -14.98 -6.45
C ALA A 391 -12.56 -13.75 -6.95
N VAL A 392 -11.84 -12.64 -7.05
CA VAL A 392 -12.35 -11.43 -7.68
C VAL A 392 -12.50 -11.66 -9.18
N ILE A 393 -13.70 -11.40 -9.69
CA ILE A 393 -14.01 -11.46 -11.12
C ILE A 393 -14.27 -10.05 -11.59
N LEU A 394 -13.33 -9.50 -12.36
CA LEU A 394 -13.49 -8.19 -12.95
C LEU A 394 -14.57 -8.23 -14.04
N ALA A 395 -15.46 -7.24 -14.04
CA ALA A 395 -16.51 -7.15 -15.08
C ALA A 395 -15.87 -6.91 -16.46
N ALA A 396 -16.37 -7.60 -17.48
CA ALA A 396 -15.96 -7.34 -18.86
C ALA A 396 -16.67 -6.09 -19.44
N PRO A 397 -16.07 -5.31 -20.36
CA PRO A 397 -14.75 -5.51 -20.93
C PRO A 397 -13.71 -4.58 -20.30
N LEU A 398 -12.73 -5.12 -19.60
CA LEU A 398 -11.52 -4.38 -19.18
C LEU A 398 -10.43 -4.39 -20.29
N PHE A 399 -10.78 -4.81 -21.51
CA PHE A 399 -9.81 -5.01 -22.60
C PHE A 399 -10.32 -4.45 -23.91
#